data_b61f342ff47a241268a734c61306702d
#
_entry.id   b61f342ff47a241268a734c61306702d
#
_cell.length_a   1.000
_cell.length_b   1.000
_cell.length_c   1.000
_cell.angle_alpha   90.00
_cell.angle_beta   90.00
_cell.angle_gamma   90.00
#
_symmetry.space_group_name_H-M   'P 1'
#
loop_
_entity.id
_entity.type
_entity.pdbx_description
1 polymer ?
#
loop_
_entity_poly.entity_id
_entity_poly.type
_entity_poly.pdbx_seq_one_letter_code
_entity_poly.pdbx_strand_id
1 'polypeptide(L)'
;MFTPASFVYGWDNQLRYALALLDDVTDEQFVTRPKAPNNVTPMNHAAWVLGHVSLYHPITVKLLAGEAFDDPADDRLFGFRGEGPIDSIEPYGGKDTMVQRFEAGHEEVAQAILNAPPEAFTRPPSLPRWAEMYPTVEFLLPDLLLFHEGMHIGQISTWRRAVGLPPVAFPDRTPRPGLTG
;
A
#
# COMPACT_ATOMS: atom_id res chain seq x y z
N MET A 1 -12.21 -20.81 8.59
CA MET A 1 -12.76 -19.52 9.04
C MET A 1 -11.69 -18.47 8.80
N PHE A 2 -12.05 -17.36 8.16
CA PHE A 2 -11.13 -16.23 7.97
C PHE A 2 -10.86 -15.55 9.32
N THR A 3 -9.60 -15.33 9.67
CA THR A 3 -9.20 -14.74 10.95
C THR A 3 -8.29 -13.53 10.71
N PRO A 4 -8.18 -12.58 11.66
CA PRO A 4 -7.19 -11.51 11.58
C PRO A 4 -5.78 -12.03 11.29
N ALA A 5 -5.36 -13.12 11.90
CA ALA A 5 -4.06 -13.74 11.66
C ALA A 5 -3.89 -14.25 10.22
N SER A 6 -4.91 -14.92 9.66
CA SER A 6 -4.86 -15.40 8.27
C SER A 6 -4.87 -14.26 7.25
N PHE A 7 -5.55 -13.16 7.59
CA PHE A 7 -5.53 -11.94 6.79
C PHE A 7 -4.13 -11.30 6.77
N VAL A 8 -3.56 -11.04 7.94
CA VAL A 8 -2.22 -10.45 8.08
C VAL A 8 -1.17 -11.31 7.41
N TYR A 9 -1.23 -12.65 7.53
CA TYR A 9 -0.33 -13.55 6.80
C TYR A 9 -0.38 -13.35 5.28
N GLY A 10 -1.56 -13.26 4.71
CA GLY A 10 -1.73 -13.01 3.28
C GLY A 10 -1.18 -11.64 2.86
N TRP A 11 -1.42 -10.63 3.68
CA TRP A 11 -0.98 -9.27 3.43
C TRP A 11 0.53 -9.08 3.62
N ASP A 12 1.15 -9.74 4.59
CA ASP A 12 2.62 -9.78 4.76
C ASP A 12 3.36 -10.28 3.51
N ASN A 13 2.75 -11.14 2.71
CA ASN A 13 3.35 -11.58 1.46
C ASN A 13 3.44 -10.46 0.41
N GLN A 14 2.50 -9.51 0.45
CA GLN A 14 2.55 -8.31 -0.41
C GLN A 14 3.68 -7.38 0.01
N LEU A 15 3.86 -7.13 1.31
CA LEU A 15 4.99 -6.35 1.84
C LEU A 15 6.32 -6.94 1.35
N ARG A 16 6.55 -8.24 1.59
CA ARG A 16 7.80 -8.90 1.19
C ARG A 16 8.06 -8.78 -0.31
N TYR A 17 7.01 -8.91 -1.11
CA TYR A 17 7.14 -8.78 -2.56
C TYR A 17 7.43 -7.33 -2.97
N ALA A 18 6.77 -6.35 -2.37
CA ALA A 18 7.05 -4.94 -2.62
C ALA A 18 8.49 -4.58 -2.28
N LEU A 19 9.01 -5.01 -1.13
CA LEU A 19 10.39 -4.79 -0.71
C LEU A 19 11.38 -5.43 -1.70
N ALA A 20 11.16 -6.68 -2.10
CA ALA A 20 11.99 -7.36 -3.08
C ALA A 20 11.99 -6.65 -4.45
N LEU A 21 10.86 -6.06 -4.86
CA LEU A 21 10.76 -5.29 -6.10
C LEU A 21 11.57 -3.99 -6.06
N LEU A 22 11.88 -3.45 -4.89
CA LEU A 22 12.53 -2.16 -4.68
C LEU A 22 13.96 -2.26 -4.16
N ASP A 23 14.45 -3.43 -3.80
CA ASP A 23 15.73 -3.66 -3.14
C ASP A 23 16.92 -3.06 -3.92
N ASP A 24 17.01 -3.34 -5.22
CA ASP A 24 18.07 -2.88 -6.12
C ASP A 24 17.75 -1.60 -6.92
N VAL A 25 16.67 -0.89 -6.57
CA VAL A 25 16.22 0.32 -7.26
C VAL A 25 16.95 1.55 -6.71
N THR A 26 17.49 2.39 -7.59
CA THR A 26 18.08 3.69 -7.20
C THR A 26 17.02 4.78 -7.10
N ASP A 27 17.34 5.91 -6.43
CA ASP A 27 16.46 7.07 -6.35
C ASP A 27 16.03 7.60 -7.74
N GLU A 28 16.96 7.66 -8.69
CA GLU A 28 16.68 8.07 -10.06
C GLU A 28 15.71 7.14 -10.77
N GLN A 29 15.93 5.83 -10.65
CA GLN A 29 15.02 4.83 -11.21
C GLN A 29 13.64 4.92 -10.56
N PHE A 30 13.59 5.10 -9.25
CA PHE A 30 12.36 5.10 -8.44
C PHE A 30 11.33 6.13 -8.91
N VAL A 31 11.79 7.27 -9.45
CA VAL A 31 10.94 8.33 -10.04
C VAL A 31 10.91 8.33 -11.57
N THR A 32 11.51 7.31 -12.22
CA THR A 32 11.50 7.20 -13.68
C THR A 32 10.17 6.64 -14.17
N ARG A 33 9.49 7.37 -15.04
CA ARG A 33 8.33 6.85 -15.76
C ARG A 33 8.75 6.13 -17.04
N PRO A 34 8.23 4.92 -17.32
CA PRO A 34 8.47 4.25 -18.60
C PRO A 34 7.99 5.13 -19.77
N LYS A 35 8.74 5.07 -20.86
CA LYS A 35 8.33 5.76 -22.11
C LYS A 35 7.02 5.17 -22.62
N ALA A 36 6.00 5.99 -22.74
CA ALA A 36 4.72 5.59 -23.34
C ALA A 36 4.74 5.91 -24.85
N PRO A 37 4.07 5.10 -25.68
CA PRO A 37 3.77 5.47 -27.06
C PRO A 37 3.00 6.80 -27.13
N ASN A 38 3.06 7.50 -28.27
CA ASN A 38 2.30 8.72 -28.49
C ASN A 38 0.81 8.52 -28.15
N ASN A 39 0.23 9.48 -27.42
CA ASN A 39 -1.17 9.49 -26.97
C ASN A 39 -1.58 8.43 -25.93
N VAL A 40 -0.64 7.79 -25.27
CA VAL A 40 -0.93 6.91 -24.12
C VAL A 40 -0.52 7.62 -22.84
N THR A 41 -1.37 7.56 -21.82
CA THR A 41 -1.04 8.08 -20.48
C THR A 41 0.18 7.32 -19.94
N PRO A 42 1.25 8.00 -19.52
CA PRO A 42 2.40 7.33 -18.92
C PRO A 42 2.01 6.53 -17.69
N MET A 43 2.69 5.42 -17.46
CA MET A 43 2.56 4.69 -16.18
C MET A 43 3.06 5.57 -15.02
N ASN A 44 2.47 5.38 -13.85
CA ASN A 44 3.04 5.92 -12.63
C ASN A 44 4.39 5.28 -12.35
N HIS A 45 5.34 6.05 -11.82
CA HIS A 45 6.60 5.51 -11.30
C HIS A 45 6.42 4.92 -9.91
N ALA A 46 7.40 4.11 -9.46
CA ALA A 46 7.30 3.36 -8.22
C ALA A 46 7.15 4.24 -6.96
N ALA A 47 7.80 5.41 -6.91
CA ALA A 47 7.69 6.34 -5.78
C ALA A 47 6.25 6.78 -5.53
N TRP A 48 5.54 7.21 -6.58
CA TRP A 48 4.14 7.62 -6.44
C TRP A 48 3.25 6.45 -6.05
N VAL A 49 3.45 5.28 -6.67
CA VAL A 49 2.64 4.08 -6.38
C VAL A 49 2.83 3.65 -4.93
N LEU A 50 4.08 3.60 -4.44
CA LEU A 50 4.36 3.24 -3.04
C LEU A 50 3.77 4.26 -2.06
N GLY A 51 3.88 5.56 -2.35
CA GLY A 51 3.25 6.61 -1.55
C GLY A 51 1.73 6.52 -1.52
N HIS A 52 1.12 6.21 -2.68
CA HIS A 52 -0.32 6.02 -2.79
C HIS A 52 -0.84 4.89 -1.90
N VAL A 53 -0.20 3.74 -1.88
CA VAL A 53 -0.62 2.65 -0.99
C VAL A 53 -0.32 2.97 0.48
N SER A 54 0.80 3.62 0.76
CA SER A 54 1.18 4.04 2.13
C SER A 54 0.21 5.07 2.73
N LEU A 55 -0.47 5.87 1.90
CA LEU A 55 -1.50 6.82 2.32
C LEU A 55 -2.61 6.14 3.14
N TYR A 56 -2.96 4.92 2.80
CA TYR A 56 -4.07 4.19 3.42
C TYR A 56 -3.71 3.53 4.76
N HIS A 57 -2.44 3.42 5.12
CA HIS A 57 -2.02 2.79 6.37
C HIS A 57 -2.51 3.55 7.61
N PRO A 58 -2.20 4.84 7.81
CA PRO A 58 -2.71 5.59 8.96
C PRO A 58 -4.23 5.72 8.94
N ILE A 59 -4.85 5.81 7.76
CA ILE A 59 -6.31 5.82 7.63
C ILE A 59 -6.89 4.50 8.14
N THR A 60 -6.28 3.36 7.83
CA THR A 60 -6.75 2.04 8.29
C THR A 60 -6.61 1.86 9.79
N VAL A 61 -5.51 2.32 10.40
CA VAL A 61 -5.34 2.30 11.86
C VAL A 61 -6.46 3.08 12.54
N LYS A 62 -6.74 4.30 12.07
CA LYS A 62 -7.81 5.15 12.61
C LYS A 62 -9.20 4.57 12.35
N LEU A 63 -9.43 3.98 11.19
CA LEU A 63 -10.66 3.27 10.87
C LEU A 63 -10.95 2.14 11.87
N LEU A 64 -9.94 1.32 12.22
CA LEU A 64 -10.06 0.27 13.21
C LEU A 64 -10.27 0.83 14.64
N ALA A 65 -9.84 2.03 14.93
CA ALA A 65 -10.16 2.76 16.16
C ALA A 65 -11.56 3.41 16.16
N GLY A 66 -12.25 3.46 15.01
CA GLY A 66 -13.53 4.15 14.84
C GLY A 66 -13.41 5.66 14.64
N GLU A 67 -12.22 6.10 14.25
CA GLU A 67 -11.92 7.50 14.01
C GLU A 67 -11.89 7.78 12.51
N ALA A 68 -12.32 8.97 12.09
CA ALA A 68 -12.05 9.49 10.75
C ALA A 68 -10.67 10.12 10.73
N PHE A 69 -9.94 9.89 9.64
CA PHE A 69 -8.62 10.46 9.43
C PHE A 69 -8.41 10.81 7.96
N ASP A 70 -7.94 12.01 7.72
CA ASP A 70 -7.44 12.47 6.42
C ASP A 70 -6.13 13.22 6.64
N ASP A 71 -5.15 13.01 5.76
CA ASP A 71 -3.94 13.82 5.66
C ASP A 71 -3.99 14.62 4.34
N PRO A 72 -4.32 15.92 4.38
CA PRO A 72 -4.44 16.73 3.16
C PRO A 72 -3.13 16.86 2.37
N ALA A 73 -1.98 16.81 3.03
CA ALA A 73 -0.68 16.92 2.37
C ALA A 73 -0.37 15.65 1.58
N ASP A 74 -0.57 14.50 2.21
CA ASP A 74 -0.42 13.20 1.58
C ASP A 74 -1.45 12.98 0.47
N ASP A 75 -2.72 13.37 0.70
CA ASP A 75 -3.78 13.25 -0.30
C ASP A 75 -3.49 14.12 -1.54
N ARG A 76 -2.89 15.30 -1.35
CA ARG A 76 -2.45 16.15 -2.45
C ARG A 76 -1.36 15.50 -3.29
N LEU A 77 -0.37 14.88 -2.67
CA LEU A 77 0.78 14.26 -3.38
C LEU A 77 0.43 12.88 -3.93
N PHE A 78 -0.28 12.05 -3.16
CA PHE A 78 -0.48 10.64 -3.45
C PHE A 78 -1.94 10.24 -3.71
N GLY A 79 -2.89 11.12 -3.43
CA GLY A 79 -4.31 10.83 -3.60
C GLY A 79 -4.71 10.69 -5.06
N PHE A 80 -5.79 9.97 -5.32
CA PHE A 80 -6.33 9.74 -6.67
C PHE A 80 -6.67 11.04 -7.44
N ARG A 81 -7.02 12.11 -6.71
CA ARG A 81 -7.31 13.44 -7.26
C ARG A 81 -6.21 14.45 -6.98
N GLY A 82 -5.05 13.98 -6.55
CA GLY A 82 -3.90 14.79 -6.25
C GLY A 82 -3.13 15.26 -7.49
N GLU A 83 -1.92 15.74 -7.26
CA GLU A 83 -1.05 16.29 -8.31
C GLU A 83 -0.53 15.22 -9.28
N GLY A 84 -0.64 13.93 -8.91
CA GLY A 84 -0.09 12.82 -9.68
C GLY A 84 1.43 12.67 -9.50
N PRO A 85 2.06 11.76 -10.26
CA PRO A 85 3.49 11.50 -10.12
C PRO A 85 4.35 12.69 -10.57
N ILE A 86 5.31 13.06 -9.74
CA ILE A 86 6.31 14.12 -9.98
C ILE A 86 7.64 13.43 -10.31
N ASP A 87 8.24 13.74 -11.47
CA ASP A 87 9.48 13.12 -11.97
C ASP A 87 10.73 13.69 -11.27
N SER A 88 10.69 13.78 -9.93
CA SER A 88 11.77 14.25 -9.06
C SER A 88 11.69 13.55 -7.73
N ILE A 89 12.82 13.23 -7.13
CA ILE A 89 12.90 12.49 -5.87
C ILE A 89 12.64 13.38 -4.63
N GLU A 90 12.85 14.69 -4.73
CA GLU A 90 12.79 15.60 -3.60
C GLU A 90 11.44 15.58 -2.86
N PRO A 91 10.27 15.58 -3.54
CA PRO A 91 8.99 15.52 -2.84
C PRO A 91 8.76 14.22 -2.07
N TYR A 92 9.48 13.16 -2.44
CA TYR A 92 9.36 11.83 -1.83
C TYR A 92 10.39 11.60 -0.70
N GLY A 93 11.41 12.44 -0.58
CA GLY A 93 12.45 12.32 0.46
C GLY A 93 13.43 11.15 0.26
N GLY A 94 13.46 10.54 -0.93
CA GLY A 94 14.30 9.39 -1.26
C GLY A 94 13.58 8.04 -1.16
N LYS A 95 14.08 7.06 -1.92
CA LYS A 95 13.54 5.69 -1.94
C LYS A 95 13.51 5.06 -0.54
N ASP A 96 14.62 5.12 0.18
CA ASP A 96 14.73 4.46 1.48
C ASP A 96 13.75 5.04 2.50
N THR A 97 13.51 6.35 2.48
CA THR A 97 12.48 7.01 3.31
C THR A 97 11.08 6.49 2.99
N MET A 98 10.77 6.37 1.70
CA MET A 98 9.46 5.87 1.26
C MET A 98 9.26 4.39 1.60
N VAL A 99 10.29 3.57 1.44
CA VAL A 99 10.26 2.14 1.81
C VAL A 99 10.07 1.99 3.32
N GLN A 100 10.84 2.71 4.15
CA GLN A 100 10.69 2.69 5.61
C GLN A 100 9.29 3.13 6.05
N ARG A 101 8.72 4.17 5.42
CA ARG A 101 7.35 4.59 5.67
C ARG A 101 6.34 3.49 5.36
N PHE A 102 6.49 2.81 4.23
CA PHE A 102 5.62 1.71 3.83
C PHE A 102 5.70 0.53 4.80
N GLU A 103 6.92 0.11 5.18
CA GLU A 103 7.14 -0.96 6.17
C GLU A 103 6.56 -0.61 7.55
N ALA A 104 6.84 0.58 8.06
CA ALA A 104 6.33 1.03 9.36
C ALA A 104 4.79 1.09 9.37
N GLY A 105 4.19 1.66 8.34
CA GLY A 105 2.73 1.73 8.21
C GLY A 105 2.08 0.36 8.08
N HIS A 106 2.70 -0.57 7.33
CA HIS A 106 2.26 -1.96 7.26
C HIS A 106 2.27 -2.63 8.64
N GLU A 107 3.36 -2.46 9.40
CA GLU A 107 3.46 -3.04 10.74
C GLU A 107 2.40 -2.46 11.70
N GLU A 108 2.19 -1.15 11.68
CA GLU A 108 1.16 -0.48 12.50
C GLU A 108 -0.24 -1.03 12.19
N VAL A 109 -0.59 -1.18 10.92
CA VAL A 109 -1.88 -1.74 10.49
C VAL A 109 -2.00 -3.21 10.87
N ALA A 110 -0.94 -4.01 10.68
CA ALA A 110 -0.95 -5.42 11.07
C ALA A 110 -1.22 -5.58 12.57
N GLN A 111 -0.56 -4.79 13.41
CA GLN A 111 -0.80 -4.77 14.85
C GLN A 111 -2.21 -4.28 15.19
N ALA A 112 -2.71 -3.26 14.50
CA ALA A 112 -4.07 -2.78 14.71
C ALA A 112 -5.11 -3.87 14.37
N ILE A 113 -4.93 -4.62 13.28
CA ILE A 113 -5.82 -5.73 12.89
C ILE A 113 -5.78 -6.86 13.93
N LEU A 114 -4.57 -7.26 14.38
CA LEU A 114 -4.40 -8.37 15.30
C LEU A 114 -4.95 -8.08 16.70
N ASN A 115 -4.94 -6.82 17.12
CA ASN A 115 -5.37 -6.38 18.45
C ASN A 115 -6.78 -5.76 18.46
N ALA A 116 -7.41 -5.57 17.31
CA ALA A 116 -8.74 -4.98 17.24
C ALA A 116 -9.80 -5.89 17.87
N PRO A 117 -10.73 -5.34 18.67
CA PRO A 117 -11.84 -6.09 19.18
C PRO A 117 -12.84 -6.44 18.07
N PRO A 118 -13.61 -7.53 18.18
CA PRO A 118 -14.52 -8.00 17.13
C PRO A 118 -15.47 -6.92 16.56
N GLU A 119 -15.95 -6.04 17.41
CA GLU A 119 -16.84 -4.94 17.04
C GLU A 119 -16.19 -3.89 16.13
N ALA A 120 -14.85 -3.80 16.11
CA ALA A 120 -14.14 -2.94 15.18
C ALA A 120 -14.37 -3.35 13.72
N PHE A 121 -14.56 -4.64 13.47
CA PHE A 121 -14.75 -5.18 12.13
C PHE A 121 -16.21 -5.10 11.67
N THR A 122 -17.17 -5.18 12.59
CA THR A 122 -18.60 -5.27 12.27
C THR A 122 -19.30 -3.91 12.19
N ARG A 123 -18.65 -2.83 12.56
CA ARG A 123 -19.21 -1.46 12.44
C ARG A 123 -19.06 -0.91 11.01
N PRO A 124 -19.90 0.06 10.61
CA PRO A 124 -19.70 0.81 9.36
C PRO A 124 -18.37 1.56 9.37
N PRO A 125 -17.73 1.76 8.20
CA PRO A 125 -16.55 2.62 8.09
C PRO A 125 -16.81 4.05 8.59
N SER A 126 -15.83 4.64 9.27
CA SER A 126 -15.93 6.01 9.83
C SER A 126 -15.85 7.13 8.77
N LEU A 127 -15.30 6.82 7.57
CA LEU A 127 -15.24 7.77 6.47
C LEU A 127 -16.52 7.69 5.62
N PRO A 128 -17.25 8.79 5.41
CA PRO A 128 -18.53 8.78 4.67
C PRO A 128 -18.45 8.13 3.30
N ARG A 129 -17.39 8.42 2.52
CA ARG A 129 -17.16 7.85 1.18
C ARG A 129 -17.11 6.32 1.18
N TRP A 130 -16.63 5.72 2.26
CA TRP A 130 -16.54 4.27 2.39
C TRP A 130 -17.79 3.67 3.05
N ALA A 131 -18.45 4.39 3.93
CA ALA A 131 -19.72 3.97 4.51
C ALA A 131 -20.84 3.82 3.46
N GLU A 132 -20.74 4.57 2.35
CA GLU A 132 -21.66 4.43 1.21
C GLU A 132 -21.35 3.17 0.36
N MET A 133 -20.11 2.67 0.38
CA MET A 133 -19.66 1.56 -0.46
C MET A 133 -19.62 0.22 0.28
N TYR A 134 -19.30 0.23 1.57
CA TYR A 134 -19.07 -0.97 2.37
C TYR A 134 -19.98 -1.00 3.59
N PRO A 135 -20.69 -2.13 3.83
CA PRO A 135 -21.58 -2.23 4.97
C PRO A 135 -20.83 -2.21 6.32
N THR A 136 -19.63 -2.81 6.36
CA THR A 136 -18.79 -2.89 7.55
C THR A 136 -17.30 -2.82 7.19
N VAL A 137 -16.46 -2.58 8.20
CA VAL A 137 -15.00 -2.55 8.09
C VAL A 137 -14.45 -3.87 7.56
N GLU A 138 -15.02 -5.02 7.95
CA GLU A 138 -14.56 -6.34 7.48
C GLU A 138 -14.70 -6.56 5.97
N PHE A 139 -15.63 -5.87 5.31
CA PHE A 139 -15.74 -5.90 3.84
C PHE A 139 -14.78 -4.90 3.17
N LEU A 140 -14.49 -3.78 3.82
CA LEU A 140 -13.55 -2.79 3.31
C LEU A 140 -12.10 -3.27 3.36
N LEU A 141 -11.66 -3.90 4.46
CA LEU A 141 -10.25 -4.26 4.64
C LEU A 141 -9.69 -5.17 3.53
N PRO A 142 -10.36 -6.26 3.09
CA PRO A 142 -9.86 -7.09 2.00
C PRO A 142 -9.77 -6.33 0.67
N ASP A 143 -10.72 -5.45 0.40
CA ASP A 143 -10.70 -4.66 -0.82
C ASP A 143 -9.55 -3.64 -0.80
N LEU A 144 -9.34 -2.96 0.32
CA LEU A 144 -8.31 -1.94 0.46
C LEU A 144 -6.89 -2.53 0.53
N LEU A 145 -6.67 -3.53 1.38
CA LEU A 145 -5.33 -4.02 1.71
C LEU A 145 -4.90 -5.23 0.87
N LEU A 146 -5.82 -6.10 0.42
CA LEU A 146 -5.45 -7.24 -0.40
C LEU A 146 -5.64 -6.96 -1.89
N PHE A 147 -6.78 -6.40 -2.28
CA PHE A 147 -7.06 -6.14 -3.70
C PHE A 147 -6.39 -4.86 -4.20
N HIS A 148 -6.71 -3.70 -3.62
CA HIS A 148 -6.22 -2.40 -4.09
C HIS A 148 -4.69 -2.28 -3.95
N GLU A 149 -4.13 -2.55 -2.77
CA GLU A 149 -2.68 -2.52 -2.55
C GLU A 149 -1.98 -3.57 -3.42
N GLY A 150 -2.50 -4.81 -3.49
CA GLY A 150 -1.94 -5.86 -4.34
C GLY A 150 -1.93 -5.50 -5.83
N MET A 151 -2.98 -4.82 -6.31
CA MET A 151 -3.04 -4.28 -7.68
C MET A 151 -1.92 -3.26 -7.91
N HIS A 152 -1.68 -2.36 -6.98
CA HIS A 152 -0.63 -1.35 -7.06
C HIS A 152 0.77 -1.95 -6.95
N ILE A 153 1.00 -2.95 -6.11
CA ILE A 153 2.27 -3.70 -6.08
C ILE A 153 2.51 -4.41 -7.43
N GLY A 154 1.45 -4.93 -8.06
CA GLY A 154 1.51 -5.45 -9.42
C GLY A 154 1.91 -4.38 -10.47
N GLN A 155 1.51 -3.12 -10.27
CA GLN A 155 1.98 -2.00 -11.11
C GLN A 155 3.48 -1.77 -10.92
N ILE A 156 4.02 -1.81 -9.70
CA ILE A 156 5.47 -1.71 -9.44
C ILE A 156 6.21 -2.86 -10.14
N SER A 157 5.70 -4.09 -10.07
CA SER A 157 6.28 -5.25 -10.77
C SER A 157 6.31 -5.06 -12.31
N THR A 158 5.30 -4.45 -12.87
CA THR A 158 5.22 -4.13 -14.30
C THR A 158 6.13 -2.97 -14.67
N TRP A 159 6.10 -1.89 -13.87
CA TRP A 159 6.96 -0.73 -14.00
C TRP A 159 8.44 -1.15 -14.01
N ARG A 160 8.86 -1.99 -13.07
CA ARG A 160 10.24 -2.48 -12.96
C ARG A 160 10.75 -3.05 -14.30
N ARG A 161 9.94 -3.89 -14.95
CA ARG A 161 10.29 -4.45 -16.26
C ARG A 161 10.28 -3.40 -17.38
N ALA A 162 9.36 -2.45 -17.31
CA ALA A 162 9.24 -1.37 -18.31
C ALA A 162 10.40 -0.37 -18.25
N VAL A 163 11.06 -0.20 -17.10
CA VAL A 163 12.31 0.59 -16.97
C VAL A 163 13.58 -0.23 -17.19
N GLY A 164 13.46 -1.50 -17.56
CA GLY A 164 14.59 -2.36 -17.92
C GLY A 164 15.23 -3.13 -16.76
N LEU A 165 14.61 -3.14 -15.59
CA LEU A 165 15.07 -3.95 -14.45
C LEU A 165 14.59 -5.40 -14.56
N PRO A 166 15.36 -6.39 -14.08
CA PRO A 166 14.98 -7.80 -14.15
C PRO A 166 13.76 -8.11 -13.27
N PRO A 167 12.95 -9.13 -13.62
CA PRO A 167 11.86 -9.57 -12.76
C PRO A 167 12.42 -10.13 -11.43
N VAL A 168 11.61 -10.03 -10.38
CA VAL A 168 11.92 -10.57 -9.06
C VAL A 168 11.06 -11.79 -8.80
N ALA A 169 11.65 -12.83 -8.23
CA ALA A 169 10.92 -14.01 -7.76
C ALA A 169 10.10 -13.65 -6.50
N PHE A 170 8.99 -14.34 -6.29
CA PHE A 170 8.24 -14.18 -5.04
C PHE A 170 9.11 -14.63 -3.86
N PRO A 171 9.24 -13.79 -2.80
CA PRO A 171 9.98 -14.17 -1.60
C PRO A 171 9.35 -15.35 -0.86
N ASP A 172 10.09 -15.90 0.08
CA ASP A 172 9.59 -16.93 0.99
C ASP A 172 8.36 -16.42 1.78
N ARG A 173 7.39 -17.32 1.97
CA ARG A 173 6.11 -17.03 2.62
C ARG A 173 6.08 -17.49 4.08
N THR A 174 7.20 -17.37 4.78
CA THR A 174 7.26 -17.70 6.21
C THR A 174 6.34 -16.76 7.01
N PRO A 175 5.43 -17.30 7.83
CA PRO A 175 4.62 -16.48 8.73
C PRO A 175 5.50 -15.69 9.70
N ARG A 176 5.04 -14.49 10.09
CA ARG A 176 5.68 -13.76 11.19
C ARG A 176 5.56 -14.56 12.49
N PRO A 177 6.51 -14.40 13.43
CA PRO A 177 6.41 -15.05 14.75
C PRO A 177 5.08 -14.71 15.44
N GLY A 178 4.45 -15.73 16.03
CA GLY A 178 3.19 -15.56 16.81
C GLY A 178 1.91 -15.64 15.98
N LEU A 179 1.94 -15.72 14.65
CA LEU A 179 0.72 -15.94 13.85
C LEU A 179 0.26 -17.40 13.80
N THR A 180 1.15 -18.34 14.02
CA THR A 180 0.85 -19.78 14.07
C THR A 180 0.96 -20.22 15.52
N GLY A 181 -0.13 -20.18 16.25
CA GLY A 181 -0.29 -20.71 17.59
C GLY A 181 -1.46 -21.67 17.60
#